data_9abe0cd3217a05f14ffa7cf970482ed8
#
_entry.id   9abe0cd3217a05f14ffa7cf970482ed8
#
_cell.length_a   1.000
_cell.length_b   1.000
_cell.length_c   1.000
_cell.angle_alpha   90.00
_cell.angle_beta   90.00
_cell.angle_gamma   90.00
#
_symmetry.space_group_name_H-M   'P 1'
#
loop_
_entity.id
_entity.type
_entity.pdbx_description
1 polymer ?
#
loop_
_entity_poly.entity_id
_entity_poly.type
_entity_poly.pdbx_seq_one_letter_code
_entity_poly.pdbx_strand_id
1 'polypeptide(L)'
;DDICYALLDLEDAVELDLLSDAEVESILSELTFIEPTWHAQSGRQRCAMLRGIAIGRAIEDVAQTFMMHQSDLLAGCFKGKDLLALCSPAVQNTLEKAKELARTRIFRHHTKLITEIATFPCLGSILDLLVPAAYALIVEKKTDVRKSLALELLKNSEPILESDSLYQAYMKILDFAGGMTDNAAAKMARDLSGLGIRG
;
A
#
# COMPACT_ATOMS: atom_id res chain seq x y z
N ASP A 1 9.12 2.25 6.58
CA ASP A 1 7.96 1.47 6.14
C ASP A 1 7.22 0.80 7.29
N ASP A 2 7.82 -0.13 8.03
CA ASP A 2 7.16 -0.93 9.08
C ASP A 2 6.45 -0.12 10.15
N ILE A 3 7.00 1.04 10.53
CA ILE A 3 6.38 1.96 11.49
C ILE A 3 5.13 2.56 10.89
N CYS A 4 5.24 3.09 9.67
CA CYS A 4 4.12 3.74 9.00
C CYS A 4 2.98 2.76 8.74
N TYR A 5 3.28 1.58 8.19
CA TYR A 5 2.25 0.57 7.94
C TYR A 5 1.51 0.17 9.21
N ALA A 6 2.23 -0.14 10.30
CA ALA A 6 1.59 -0.57 11.55
C ALA A 6 0.64 0.49 12.12
N LEU A 7 0.99 1.77 12.02
CA LEU A 7 0.21 2.85 12.63
C LEU A 7 -0.85 3.43 11.70
N LEU A 8 -0.64 3.40 10.37
CA LEU A 8 -1.66 3.81 9.39
C LEU A 8 -2.81 2.82 9.30
N ASP A 9 -2.54 1.51 9.40
CA ASP A 9 -3.60 0.50 9.44
C ASP A 9 -4.61 0.74 10.58
N LEU A 10 -4.17 1.31 11.71
CA LEU A 10 -5.08 1.67 12.80
C LEU A 10 -6.04 2.81 12.41
N GLU A 11 -5.56 3.79 11.66
CA GLU A 11 -6.40 4.90 11.19
C GLU A 11 -7.42 4.42 10.15
N ASP A 12 -6.96 3.64 9.17
CA ASP A 12 -7.84 3.02 8.17
C ASP A 12 -8.94 2.18 8.84
N ALA A 13 -8.59 1.47 9.92
CA ALA A 13 -9.56 0.69 10.67
C ALA A 13 -10.62 1.53 11.39
N VAL A 14 -10.28 2.72 11.85
CA VAL A 14 -11.26 3.68 12.39
C VAL A 14 -12.16 4.21 11.29
N GLU A 15 -11.61 4.52 10.12
CA GLU A 15 -12.41 4.97 8.97
C GLU A 15 -13.40 3.91 8.48
N LEU A 16 -13.03 2.64 8.60
CA LEU A 16 -13.86 1.49 8.23
C LEU A 16 -14.79 1.02 9.37
N ASP A 17 -14.86 1.76 10.48
CA ASP A 17 -15.64 1.41 11.70
C ASP A 17 -15.26 0.03 12.29
N LEU A 18 -14.03 -0.43 12.10
CA LEU A 18 -13.49 -1.68 12.65
C LEU A 18 -12.92 -1.50 14.05
N LEU A 19 -12.43 -0.29 14.34
CA LEU A 19 -11.90 0.13 15.63
C LEU A 19 -12.56 1.42 16.09
N SER A 20 -12.70 1.57 17.40
CA SER A 20 -13.08 2.85 17.99
C SER A 20 -11.89 3.77 18.16
N ASP A 21 -12.13 5.09 18.13
CA ASP A 21 -11.12 6.11 18.43
C ASP A 21 -10.43 5.82 19.77
N ALA A 22 -11.18 5.40 20.81
CA ALA A 22 -10.63 5.14 22.13
C ALA A 22 -9.66 3.94 22.17
N GLU A 23 -9.88 2.91 21.36
CA GLU A 23 -8.94 1.78 21.24
C GLU A 23 -7.62 2.24 20.62
N VAL A 24 -7.67 3.04 19.56
CA VAL A 24 -6.47 3.58 18.92
C VAL A 24 -5.75 4.55 19.82
N GLU A 25 -6.45 5.46 20.50
CA GLU A 25 -5.87 6.37 21.50
C GLU A 25 -5.15 5.59 22.60
N SER A 26 -5.73 4.49 23.08
CA SER A 26 -5.11 3.63 24.11
C SER A 26 -3.80 3.01 23.66
N ILE A 27 -3.72 2.55 22.41
CA ILE A 27 -2.48 1.96 21.85
C ILE A 27 -1.41 3.04 21.69
N LEU A 28 -1.77 4.19 21.14
CA LEU A 28 -0.83 5.27 20.86
C LEU A 28 -0.37 6.00 22.13
N SER A 29 -1.12 5.92 23.24
CA SER A 29 -0.80 6.57 24.51
C SER A 29 0.51 6.10 25.15
N GLU A 30 1.05 4.94 24.75
CA GLU A 30 2.38 4.49 25.21
C GLU A 30 3.52 5.36 24.63
N LEU A 31 3.31 5.92 23.43
CA LEU A 31 4.27 6.82 22.75
C LEU A 31 3.88 8.28 22.82
N THR A 32 2.65 8.58 23.22
CA THR A 32 2.11 9.93 23.15
C THR A 32 1.34 10.26 24.42
N PHE A 33 0.94 11.52 24.55
CA PHE A 33 -0.04 11.92 25.55
C PHE A 33 -1.06 12.86 24.89
N ILE A 34 -2.29 12.82 25.36
CA ILE A 34 -3.35 13.71 24.90
C ILE A 34 -3.23 15.01 25.68
N GLU A 35 -2.96 16.10 24.98
CA GLU A 35 -2.98 17.41 25.62
C GLU A 35 -4.43 17.81 25.97
N PRO A 36 -4.66 18.46 27.11
CA PRO A 36 -6.00 18.88 27.53
C PRO A 36 -6.74 19.72 26.48
N THR A 37 -6.02 20.50 25.69
CA THR A 37 -6.55 21.33 24.60
C THR A 37 -7.16 20.50 23.45
N TRP A 38 -6.82 19.23 23.32
CA TRP A 38 -7.29 18.37 22.24
C TRP A 38 -8.64 17.71 22.53
N HIS A 39 -9.14 17.79 23.75
CA HIS A 39 -10.46 17.25 24.08
C HIS A 39 -11.62 17.91 23.30
N ALA A 40 -11.41 19.12 22.77
CA ALA A 40 -12.38 19.78 21.90
C ALA A 40 -12.40 19.22 20.46
N GLN A 41 -11.40 18.44 20.06
CA GLN A 41 -11.29 17.84 18.74
C GLN A 41 -12.14 16.56 18.64
N SER A 42 -12.57 16.21 17.43
CA SER A 42 -13.21 14.89 17.19
C SER A 42 -12.22 13.75 17.48
N GLY A 43 -12.72 12.56 17.78
CA GLY A 43 -11.89 11.37 18.00
C GLY A 43 -10.95 11.10 16.83
N ARG A 44 -11.44 11.17 15.60
CA ARG A 44 -10.63 11.00 14.37
C ARG A 44 -9.49 12.03 14.27
N GLN A 45 -9.75 13.28 14.59
CA GLN A 45 -8.69 14.32 14.58
C GLN A 45 -7.63 14.03 15.65
N ARG A 46 -8.04 13.61 16.85
CA ARG A 46 -7.10 13.21 17.90
C ARG A 46 -6.26 12.00 17.47
N CYS A 47 -6.87 10.97 16.91
CA CYS A 47 -6.15 9.80 16.39
C CYS A 47 -5.10 10.19 15.35
N ALA A 48 -5.44 11.07 14.40
CA ALA A 48 -4.51 11.55 13.39
C ALA A 48 -3.33 12.32 13.99
N MET A 49 -3.59 13.18 15.00
CA MET A 49 -2.53 13.92 15.73
C MET A 49 -1.63 12.96 16.52
N LEU A 50 -2.21 12.04 17.28
CA LEU A 50 -1.48 11.05 18.06
C LEU A 50 -0.62 10.14 17.18
N ARG A 51 -1.16 9.68 16.04
CA ARG A 51 -0.42 8.91 15.04
C ARG A 51 0.80 9.68 14.55
N GLY A 52 0.64 10.95 14.17
CA GLY A 52 1.76 11.77 13.70
C GLY A 52 2.88 11.87 14.73
N ILE A 53 2.55 12.08 16.00
CA ILE A 53 3.51 12.13 17.11
C ILE A 53 4.15 10.76 17.34
N ALA A 54 3.35 9.68 17.35
CA ALA A 54 3.84 8.31 17.55
C ALA A 54 4.83 7.90 16.45
N ILE A 55 4.52 8.19 15.18
CA ILE A 55 5.43 7.96 14.05
C ILE A 55 6.74 8.73 14.25
N GLY A 56 6.66 10.02 14.58
CA GLY A 56 7.84 10.86 14.81
C GLY A 56 8.74 10.30 15.91
N ARG A 57 8.18 9.92 17.05
CA ARG A 57 8.93 9.32 18.17
C ARG A 57 9.52 7.97 17.83
N ALA A 58 8.79 7.13 17.12
CA ALA A 58 9.31 5.84 16.68
C ALA A 58 10.45 6.00 15.67
N ILE A 59 10.36 6.94 14.75
CA ILE A 59 11.45 7.27 13.79
C ILE A 59 12.68 7.78 14.52
N GLU A 60 12.51 8.66 15.51
CA GLU A 60 13.61 9.19 16.31
C GLU A 60 14.34 8.08 17.07
N ASP A 61 13.60 7.18 17.72
CA ASP A 61 14.15 6.04 18.43
C ASP A 61 14.92 5.09 17.51
N VAL A 62 14.36 4.76 16.34
CA VAL A 62 15.06 3.96 15.33
C VAL A 62 16.33 4.65 14.82
N ALA A 63 16.28 5.97 14.60
CA ALA A 63 17.46 6.72 14.17
C ALA A 63 18.57 6.70 15.23
N GLN A 64 18.22 6.87 16.50
CA GLN A 64 19.16 6.76 17.60
C GLN A 64 19.75 5.34 17.71
N THR A 65 18.91 4.32 17.59
CA THR A 65 19.32 2.90 17.59
C THR A 65 20.27 2.62 16.41
N PHE A 66 19.96 3.14 15.23
CA PHE A 66 20.85 3.05 14.06
C PHE A 66 22.21 3.67 14.35
N MET A 67 22.25 4.88 14.90
CA MET A 67 23.52 5.55 15.21
C MET A 67 24.35 4.80 16.25
N MET A 68 23.72 4.18 17.24
CA MET A 68 24.42 3.35 18.23
C MET A 68 25.05 2.09 17.61
N HIS A 69 24.44 1.54 16.57
CA HIS A 69 24.90 0.32 15.90
C HIS A 69 25.55 0.56 14.53
N GLN A 70 25.81 1.82 14.17
CA GLN A 70 26.30 2.20 12.85
C GLN A 70 27.57 1.45 12.43
N SER A 71 28.54 1.32 13.32
CA SER A 71 29.80 0.62 13.04
C SER A 71 29.58 -0.84 12.69
N ASP A 72 28.72 -1.54 13.44
CA ASP A 72 28.41 -2.95 13.22
C ASP A 72 27.62 -3.17 11.92
N LEU A 73 26.69 -2.23 11.62
CA LEU A 73 25.92 -2.24 10.39
C LEU A 73 26.81 -2.04 9.16
N LEU A 74 27.72 -1.06 9.20
CA LEU A 74 28.67 -0.80 8.11
C LEU A 74 29.69 -1.93 7.93
N ALA A 75 30.08 -2.59 9.01
CA ALA A 75 30.99 -3.74 8.97
C ALA A 75 30.29 -5.06 8.56
N GLY A 76 28.96 -5.08 8.44
CA GLY A 76 28.20 -6.31 8.19
C GLY A 76 28.20 -7.29 9.36
N CYS A 77 28.49 -6.82 10.57
CA CYS A 77 28.60 -7.63 11.81
C CYS A 77 27.38 -7.46 12.72
N PHE A 78 26.36 -6.72 12.30
CA PHE A 78 25.15 -6.49 13.10
C PHE A 78 24.44 -7.81 13.41
N LYS A 79 24.24 -8.09 14.71
CA LYS A 79 23.66 -9.36 15.19
C LYS A 79 22.18 -9.26 15.56
N GLY A 80 21.57 -8.07 15.47
CA GLY A 80 20.13 -7.90 15.71
C GLY A 80 19.31 -8.49 14.57
N LYS A 81 18.08 -8.90 14.88
CA LYS A 81 17.10 -9.30 13.85
C LYS A 81 16.75 -8.13 12.92
N ASP A 82 16.43 -7.03 13.55
CA ASP A 82 16.13 -5.74 12.92
C ASP A 82 16.37 -4.62 13.94
N LEU A 83 16.31 -3.36 13.51
CA LEU A 83 16.52 -2.22 14.40
C LEU A 83 15.33 -2.00 15.35
N LEU A 84 14.12 -2.33 14.96
CA LEU A 84 12.93 -2.17 15.79
C LEU A 84 13.01 -3.03 17.06
N ALA A 85 13.60 -4.22 16.96
CA ALA A 85 13.79 -5.10 18.09
C ALA A 85 14.77 -4.56 19.16
N LEU A 86 15.51 -3.50 18.85
CA LEU A 86 16.47 -2.85 19.75
C LEU A 86 16.03 -1.46 20.20
N CYS A 87 14.87 -0.98 19.73
CA CYS A 87 14.27 0.27 20.16
C CYS A 87 13.77 0.19 21.62
N SER A 88 13.31 1.32 22.14
CA SER A 88 12.72 1.39 23.48
C SER A 88 11.52 0.43 23.63
N PRO A 89 11.27 -0.09 24.84
CA PRO A 89 10.10 -0.92 25.10
C PRO A 89 8.78 -0.27 24.71
N ALA A 90 8.66 1.04 24.83
CA ALA A 90 7.45 1.77 24.42
C ALA A 90 7.19 1.66 22.91
N VAL A 91 8.23 1.83 22.08
CA VAL A 91 8.12 1.67 20.61
C VAL A 91 7.80 0.23 20.26
N GLN A 92 8.54 -0.73 20.83
CA GLN A 92 8.31 -2.14 20.56
C GLN A 92 6.87 -2.57 20.91
N ASN A 93 6.41 -2.25 22.11
CA ASN A 93 5.08 -2.61 22.59
C ASN A 93 3.97 -1.98 21.74
N THR A 94 4.11 -0.68 21.41
CA THR A 94 3.10 0.01 20.57
C THR A 94 2.99 -0.63 19.19
N LEU A 95 4.12 -0.88 18.52
CA LEU A 95 4.13 -1.50 17.20
C LEU A 95 3.64 -2.95 17.23
N GLU A 96 4.00 -3.72 18.27
CA GLU A 96 3.52 -5.11 18.40
C GLU A 96 2.01 -5.16 18.62
N LYS A 97 1.46 -4.31 19.50
CA LYS A 97 0.02 -4.19 19.72
C LYS A 97 -0.71 -3.77 18.44
N ALA A 98 -0.19 -2.78 17.71
CA ALA A 98 -0.76 -2.34 16.45
C ALA A 98 -0.78 -3.48 15.41
N LYS A 99 0.35 -4.19 15.23
CA LYS A 99 0.47 -5.32 14.30
C LYS A 99 -0.44 -6.48 14.69
N GLU A 100 -0.56 -6.81 15.99
CA GLU A 100 -1.45 -7.87 16.47
C GLU A 100 -2.92 -7.54 16.20
N LEU A 101 -3.30 -6.30 16.47
CA LEU A 101 -4.66 -5.84 16.20
C LEU A 101 -4.99 -5.86 14.70
N ALA A 102 -4.04 -5.41 13.86
CA ALA A 102 -4.18 -5.48 12.41
C ALA A 102 -4.38 -6.93 11.93
N ARG A 103 -3.55 -7.88 12.40
CA ARG A 103 -3.65 -9.30 12.03
C ARG A 103 -4.98 -9.93 12.45
N THR A 104 -5.47 -9.60 13.64
CA THR A 104 -6.63 -10.31 14.23
C THR A 104 -7.96 -9.70 13.82
N ARG A 105 -8.02 -8.38 13.65
CA ARG A 105 -9.31 -7.68 13.42
C ARG A 105 -9.40 -7.03 12.04
N ILE A 106 -8.32 -6.43 11.53
CA ILE A 106 -8.35 -5.66 10.28
C ILE A 106 -8.24 -6.57 9.07
N PHE A 107 -7.13 -7.33 8.97
CA PHE A 107 -6.85 -8.14 7.78
C PHE A 107 -7.80 -9.32 7.60
N ARG A 108 -8.50 -9.75 8.65
CA ARG A 108 -9.52 -10.81 8.60
C ARG A 108 -10.93 -10.29 8.46
N HIS A 109 -11.11 -8.99 8.38
CA HIS A 109 -12.45 -8.43 8.21
C HIS A 109 -12.98 -8.74 6.80
N HIS A 110 -14.25 -9.13 6.73
CA HIS A 110 -14.89 -9.59 5.49
C HIS A 110 -14.72 -8.61 4.31
N THR A 111 -14.94 -7.32 4.55
CA THR A 111 -14.78 -6.28 3.53
C THR A 111 -13.35 -6.22 2.99
N LYS A 112 -12.34 -6.29 3.88
CA LYS A 112 -10.92 -6.30 3.49
C LYS A 112 -10.59 -7.53 2.65
N LEU A 113 -11.03 -8.71 3.09
CA LEU A 113 -10.82 -9.96 2.37
C LEU A 113 -11.43 -9.93 0.96
N ILE A 114 -12.65 -9.41 0.81
CA ILE A 114 -13.29 -9.26 -0.51
C ILE A 114 -12.47 -8.33 -1.39
N THR A 115 -12.03 -7.19 -0.86
CA THR A 115 -11.22 -6.22 -1.62
C THR A 115 -9.90 -6.84 -2.07
N GLU A 116 -9.20 -7.54 -1.19
CA GLU A 116 -7.95 -8.23 -1.53
C GLU A 116 -8.16 -9.31 -2.59
N ILE A 117 -9.18 -10.17 -2.43
CA ILE A 117 -9.51 -11.19 -3.43
C ILE A 117 -9.86 -10.55 -4.77
N ALA A 118 -10.64 -9.46 -4.76
CA ALA A 118 -11.07 -8.77 -5.98
C ALA A 118 -9.92 -8.07 -6.72
N THR A 119 -8.83 -7.72 -6.04
CA THR A 119 -7.65 -7.12 -6.65
C THR A 119 -7.01 -8.03 -7.70
N PHE A 120 -6.96 -9.35 -7.46
CA PHE A 120 -6.35 -10.31 -8.39
C PHE A 120 -7.07 -10.33 -9.76
N PRO A 121 -8.39 -10.58 -9.86
CA PRO A 121 -9.05 -10.54 -11.15
C PRO A 121 -9.13 -9.13 -11.74
N CYS A 122 -9.13 -8.08 -10.92
CA CYS A 122 -9.12 -6.70 -11.37
C CYS A 122 -7.83 -6.39 -12.17
N LEU A 123 -6.67 -6.56 -11.56
CA LEU A 123 -5.39 -6.34 -12.23
C LEU A 123 -5.13 -7.39 -13.31
N GLY A 124 -5.50 -8.65 -13.06
CA GLY A 124 -5.38 -9.74 -14.01
C GLY A 124 -6.08 -9.43 -15.33
N SER A 125 -7.31 -8.95 -15.32
CA SER A 125 -8.06 -8.62 -16.53
C SER A 125 -7.40 -7.52 -17.38
N ILE A 126 -6.74 -6.57 -16.76
CA ILE A 126 -5.98 -5.50 -17.45
C ILE A 126 -4.70 -6.08 -18.06
N LEU A 127 -3.93 -6.83 -17.28
CA LEU A 127 -2.65 -7.40 -17.71
C LEU A 127 -2.85 -8.49 -18.77
N ASP A 128 -3.84 -9.37 -18.62
CA ASP A 128 -4.18 -10.44 -19.58
C ASP A 128 -4.64 -9.89 -20.93
N LEU A 129 -5.10 -8.64 -20.96
CA LEU A 129 -5.42 -7.96 -22.21
C LEU A 129 -4.16 -7.33 -22.83
N LEU A 130 -3.37 -6.59 -22.05
CA LEU A 130 -2.29 -5.76 -22.56
C LEU A 130 -1.00 -6.54 -22.84
N VAL A 131 -0.61 -7.48 -21.97
CA VAL A 131 0.64 -8.24 -22.12
C VAL A 131 0.66 -9.07 -23.41
N PRO A 132 -0.37 -9.88 -23.73
CA PRO A 132 -0.41 -10.60 -25.02
C PRO A 132 -0.49 -9.67 -26.24
N ALA A 133 -1.10 -8.49 -26.10
CA ALA A 133 -1.17 -7.53 -27.19
C ALA A 133 0.21 -6.95 -27.51
N ALA A 134 0.99 -6.58 -26.50
CA ALA A 134 2.36 -6.13 -26.65
C ALA A 134 3.28 -7.21 -27.23
N TYR A 135 3.15 -8.46 -26.75
CA TYR A 135 3.89 -9.59 -27.29
C TYR A 135 3.62 -9.82 -28.78
N ALA A 136 2.34 -9.79 -29.16
CA ALA A 136 1.94 -9.96 -30.56
C ALA A 136 2.49 -8.85 -31.46
N LEU A 137 2.50 -7.61 -31.00
CA LEU A 137 3.07 -6.48 -31.76
C LEU A 137 4.58 -6.64 -31.96
N ILE A 138 5.32 -6.94 -30.89
CA ILE A 138 6.79 -6.87 -30.90
C ILE A 138 7.41 -8.17 -31.42
N VAL A 139 6.92 -9.32 -30.97
CA VAL A 139 7.52 -10.63 -31.26
C VAL A 139 6.87 -11.30 -32.47
N GLU A 140 5.55 -11.41 -32.46
CA GLU A 140 4.82 -12.08 -33.54
C GLU A 140 4.70 -11.20 -34.80
N LYS A 141 4.89 -9.88 -34.66
CA LYS A 141 4.71 -8.87 -35.74
C LYS A 141 3.32 -8.95 -36.39
N LYS A 142 2.33 -9.39 -35.63
CA LYS A 142 0.96 -9.58 -36.09
C LYS A 142 -0.01 -9.37 -34.93
N THR A 143 -0.94 -8.43 -35.10
CA THR A 143 -2.01 -8.17 -34.15
C THR A 143 -3.37 -8.45 -34.76
N ASP A 144 -4.30 -8.95 -33.98
CA ASP A 144 -5.73 -8.98 -34.32
C ASP A 144 -6.40 -7.67 -33.87
N VAL A 145 -7.68 -7.51 -34.23
CA VAL A 145 -8.47 -6.31 -33.91
C VAL A 145 -8.51 -6.05 -32.40
N ARG A 146 -8.72 -7.09 -31.58
CA ARG A 146 -8.81 -6.95 -30.13
C ARG A 146 -7.49 -6.46 -29.52
N LYS A 147 -6.36 -7.04 -29.96
CA LYS A 147 -5.02 -6.67 -29.52
C LYS A 147 -4.67 -5.24 -29.94
N SER A 148 -5.02 -4.85 -31.16
CA SER A 148 -4.82 -3.47 -31.64
C SER A 148 -5.62 -2.46 -30.82
N LEU A 149 -6.88 -2.74 -30.49
CA LEU A 149 -7.71 -1.90 -29.62
C LEU A 149 -7.15 -1.85 -28.20
N ALA A 150 -6.62 -2.95 -27.68
CA ALA A 150 -5.97 -2.97 -26.36
C ALA A 150 -4.76 -2.01 -26.30
N LEU A 151 -3.92 -1.99 -27.34
CA LEU A 151 -2.76 -1.09 -27.42
C LEU A 151 -3.18 0.39 -27.53
N GLU A 152 -4.33 0.69 -28.14
CA GLU A 152 -4.86 2.05 -28.22
C GLU A 152 -5.21 2.62 -26.84
N LEU A 153 -5.48 1.78 -25.81
CA LEU A 153 -5.69 2.26 -24.43
C LEU A 153 -4.47 2.95 -23.85
N LEU A 154 -3.27 2.57 -24.31
CA LEU A 154 -2.00 3.14 -23.86
C LEU A 154 -1.57 4.38 -24.64
N LYS A 155 -2.28 4.74 -25.72
CA LYS A 155 -1.87 5.77 -26.68
C LYS A 155 -1.69 7.16 -26.04
N ASN A 156 -2.51 7.50 -25.07
CA ASN A 156 -2.49 8.80 -24.40
C ASN A 156 -1.55 8.87 -23.18
N SER A 157 -0.96 7.74 -22.77
CA SER A 157 0.00 7.65 -21.67
C SER A 157 1.40 7.37 -22.21
N GLU A 158 1.71 6.11 -22.42
CA GLU A 158 2.98 5.65 -22.98
C GLU A 158 2.74 4.63 -24.10
N PRO A 159 2.61 5.05 -25.37
CA PRO A 159 2.31 4.13 -26.46
C PRO A 159 3.41 3.09 -26.64
N ILE A 160 3.01 1.83 -26.86
CA ILE A 160 3.92 0.75 -27.22
C ILE A 160 4.19 0.82 -28.72
N LEU A 161 5.48 0.89 -29.09
CA LEU A 161 5.94 0.98 -30.47
C LEU A 161 6.53 -0.37 -30.94
N GLU A 162 6.46 -0.65 -32.23
CA GLU A 162 7.10 -1.84 -32.82
C GLU A 162 8.63 -1.85 -32.64
N SER A 163 9.22 -0.68 -32.42
CA SER A 163 10.66 -0.49 -32.15
C SER A 163 11.05 -0.74 -30.69
N ASP A 164 10.08 -0.84 -29.77
CA ASP A 164 10.37 -1.12 -28.36
C ASP A 164 10.94 -2.54 -28.21
N SER A 165 11.80 -2.73 -27.23
CA SER A 165 12.11 -4.05 -26.75
C SER A 165 10.90 -4.61 -25.95
N LEU A 166 10.79 -5.92 -25.86
CA LEU A 166 9.72 -6.56 -25.08
C LEU A 166 9.74 -6.09 -23.61
N TYR A 167 10.93 -5.91 -23.05
CA TYR A 167 11.10 -5.37 -21.70
C TYR A 167 10.52 -3.96 -21.56
N GLN A 168 10.84 -3.06 -22.49
CA GLN A 168 10.31 -1.69 -22.48
C GLN A 168 8.78 -1.68 -22.59
N ALA A 169 8.22 -2.51 -23.46
CA ALA A 169 6.77 -2.62 -23.60
C ALA A 169 6.09 -3.11 -22.30
N TYR A 170 6.67 -4.09 -21.64
CA TYR A 170 6.14 -4.58 -20.37
C TYR A 170 6.27 -3.56 -19.24
N MET A 171 7.37 -2.80 -19.20
CA MET A 171 7.51 -1.71 -18.22
C MET A 171 6.46 -0.62 -18.44
N LYS A 172 6.17 -0.23 -19.68
CA LYS A 172 5.08 0.70 -19.99
C LYS A 172 3.71 0.21 -19.55
N ILE A 173 3.44 -1.09 -19.69
CA ILE A 173 2.19 -1.70 -19.19
C ILE A 173 2.15 -1.65 -17.66
N LEU A 174 3.26 -1.94 -16.99
CA LEU A 174 3.33 -1.88 -15.52
C LEU A 174 3.17 -0.45 -15.01
N ASP A 175 3.77 0.53 -15.67
CA ASP A 175 3.62 1.95 -15.32
C ASP A 175 2.17 2.41 -15.51
N PHE A 176 1.53 2.00 -16.62
CA PHE A 176 0.12 2.28 -16.87
C PHE A 176 -0.79 1.67 -15.79
N ALA A 177 -0.61 0.38 -15.49
CA ALA A 177 -1.43 -0.31 -14.49
C ALA A 177 -1.15 0.19 -13.06
N GLY A 178 0.11 0.38 -12.71
CA GLY A 178 0.52 0.86 -11.39
C GLY A 178 0.25 2.35 -11.14
N GLY A 179 0.09 3.14 -12.20
CA GLY A 179 -0.31 4.54 -12.12
C GLY A 179 -1.81 4.77 -11.91
N MET A 180 -2.63 3.72 -11.96
CA MET A 180 -4.06 3.83 -11.70
C MET A 180 -4.35 3.94 -10.21
N THR A 181 -5.38 4.70 -9.86
CA THR A 181 -6.01 4.57 -8.53
C THR A 181 -6.85 3.30 -8.48
N ASP A 182 -7.13 2.78 -7.29
CA ASP A 182 -7.97 1.58 -7.09
C ASP A 182 -9.32 1.70 -7.80
N ASN A 183 -9.95 2.88 -7.72
CA ASN A 183 -11.21 3.15 -8.40
C ASN A 183 -11.08 3.15 -9.94
N ALA A 184 -9.97 3.65 -10.47
CA ALA A 184 -9.72 3.65 -11.91
C ALA A 184 -9.49 2.23 -12.42
N ALA A 185 -8.69 1.43 -11.72
CA ALA A 185 -8.45 0.03 -12.05
C ALA A 185 -9.74 -0.81 -11.98
N ALA A 186 -10.52 -0.66 -10.91
CA ALA A 186 -11.80 -1.35 -10.75
C ALA A 186 -12.82 -0.97 -11.83
N LYS A 187 -12.86 0.32 -12.22
CA LYS A 187 -13.70 0.79 -13.34
C LYS A 187 -13.25 0.16 -14.64
N MET A 188 -11.96 0.22 -14.95
CA MET A 188 -11.40 -0.36 -16.18
C MET A 188 -11.67 -1.87 -16.27
N ALA A 189 -11.42 -2.62 -15.19
CA ALA A 189 -11.70 -4.06 -15.16
C ALA A 189 -13.18 -4.36 -15.43
N ARG A 190 -14.09 -3.57 -14.85
CA ARG A 190 -15.54 -3.68 -15.11
C ARG A 190 -15.88 -3.40 -16.56
N ASP A 191 -15.33 -2.32 -17.12
CA ASP A 191 -15.58 -1.93 -18.52
C ASP A 191 -15.04 -3.02 -19.47
N LEU A 192 -13.85 -3.56 -19.22
CA LEU A 192 -13.25 -4.65 -19.99
C LEU A 192 -14.03 -5.97 -19.90
N SER A 193 -14.70 -6.23 -18.78
CA SER A 193 -15.58 -7.41 -18.63
C SER A 193 -16.93 -7.29 -19.36
N GLY A 194 -17.22 -6.13 -19.95
CA GLY A 194 -18.50 -5.83 -20.61
C GLY A 194 -19.62 -5.42 -19.67
N LEU A 195 -19.41 -5.44 -18.36
CA LEU A 195 -20.42 -5.04 -17.37
C LEU A 195 -20.58 -3.51 -17.27
N GLY A 196 -19.63 -2.76 -17.79
CA GLY A 196 -19.66 -1.29 -17.83
C GLY A 196 -20.33 -0.70 -19.08
N ILE A 197 -20.65 -1.52 -20.08
CA ILE A 197 -21.28 -1.05 -21.31
C ILE A 197 -22.71 -0.63 -20.98
N ARG A 198 -22.95 0.67 -21.01
CA ARG A 198 -24.32 1.20 -20.94
C ARG A 198 -25.01 0.93 -22.27
N GLY A 199 -26.14 0.22 -22.23
CA GLY A 199 -27.04 0.10 -23.34
C GLY A 199 -27.71 1.43 -23.67
#